data_0b442cef0823754834a0dba170c819ad
#
_entry.id   0b442cef0823754834a0dba170c819ad
#
_cell.length_a   1.000
_cell.length_b   1.000
_cell.length_c   1.000
_cell.angle_alpha   90.00
_cell.angle_beta   90.00
_cell.angle_gamma   90.00
#
_symmetry.space_group_name_H-M   'P 1'
#
loop_
_entity.id
_entity.type
_entity.pdbx_description
1 polymer ?
#
loop_
_entity_poly.entity_id
_entity_poly.type
_entity_poly.pdbx_seq_one_letter_code
_entity_poly.pdbx_strand_id
1 'polypeptide(L)'
;PYPMSWEEQSILFAELPDHLRRMALYKVNSGSREQEVVKLRWDWEIPIPELNTSVFLIPADFGGRHESSGVKNGDERLVVLNNVAKSVIEGQRGLDPVWVFPYGQPDQNGKATPVHRMNDSAWKKARVRAAKKFQERFMRPAPAGFASIRVHDLKHTFGRRLRAAGVTEEDRKALLGHKNGSITSHYSAAELGKLIDEANRISATDS
;
A
#
# COMPACT_ATOMS: atom_id res chain seq x y z
N PRO A 1 11.21 9.38 -8.89
CA PRO A 1 10.22 9.21 -7.84
C PRO A 1 9.65 10.57 -7.39
N TYR A 2 8.37 10.64 -7.20
CA TYR A 2 7.69 11.85 -6.72
C TYR A 2 6.94 11.54 -5.42
N PRO A 3 7.43 11.96 -4.26
CA PRO A 3 6.69 11.84 -3.01
C PRO A 3 5.61 12.93 -2.93
N MET A 4 4.35 12.51 -2.78
CA MET A 4 3.21 13.45 -2.67
C MET A 4 3.21 14.19 -1.34
N SER A 5 2.74 15.45 -1.36
CA SER A 5 2.24 16.14 -0.17
C SER A 5 0.89 15.57 0.30
N TRP A 6 0.44 15.97 1.48
CA TRP A 6 -0.87 15.56 2.01
C TRP A 6 -2.02 16.16 1.20
N GLU A 7 -1.90 17.41 0.75
CA GLU A 7 -2.87 18.08 -0.09
C GLU A 7 -3.00 17.41 -1.45
N GLU A 8 -1.87 17.06 -2.07
CA GLU A 8 -1.84 16.35 -3.34
C GLU A 8 -2.49 14.97 -3.21
N GLN A 9 -2.21 14.25 -2.10
CA GLN A 9 -2.87 12.98 -1.82
C GLN A 9 -4.38 13.13 -1.68
N SER A 10 -4.85 14.11 -0.91
CA SER A 10 -6.27 14.38 -0.72
C SER A 10 -6.98 14.63 -2.05
N ILE A 11 -6.39 15.47 -2.92
CA ILE A 11 -6.95 15.78 -4.23
C ILE A 11 -6.96 14.54 -5.14
N LEU A 12 -5.85 13.81 -5.23
CA LEU A 12 -5.75 12.62 -6.09
C LEU A 12 -6.73 11.53 -5.64
N PHE A 13 -6.78 11.23 -4.33
CA PHE A 13 -7.59 10.13 -3.82
C PHE A 13 -9.10 10.40 -3.95
N ALA A 14 -9.52 11.67 -3.90
CA ALA A 14 -10.89 12.06 -4.20
C ALA A 14 -11.31 11.78 -5.66
N GLU A 15 -10.35 11.74 -6.58
CA GLU A 15 -10.60 11.46 -8.01
C GLU A 15 -10.51 9.96 -8.37
N LEU A 16 -9.98 9.14 -7.49
CA LEU A 16 -9.87 7.69 -7.73
C LEU A 16 -11.24 7.01 -7.53
N PRO A 17 -11.59 6.04 -8.39
CA PRO A 17 -12.73 5.17 -8.10
C PRO A 17 -12.47 4.38 -6.80
N ASP A 18 -13.53 3.99 -6.11
CA ASP A 18 -13.48 3.45 -4.74
C ASP A 18 -12.48 2.30 -4.56
N HIS A 19 -12.47 1.34 -5.49
CA HIS A 19 -11.56 0.21 -5.41
C HIS A 19 -10.08 0.65 -5.50
N LEU A 20 -9.73 1.57 -6.41
CA LEU A 20 -8.37 2.11 -6.52
C LEU A 20 -8.01 3.00 -5.34
N ARG A 21 -8.96 3.77 -4.81
CA ARG A 21 -8.74 4.62 -3.63
C ARG A 21 -8.37 3.79 -2.41
N ARG A 22 -9.08 2.67 -2.14
CA ARG A 22 -8.76 1.76 -1.03
C ARG A 22 -7.38 1.13 -1.18
N MET A 23 -7.06 0.62 -2.38
CA MET A 23 -5.73 0.09 -2.68
C MET A 23 -4.63 1.14 -2.54
N ALA A 24 -4.86 2.37 -3.02
CA ALA A 24 -3.91 3.47 -2.92
C ALA A 24 -3.69 3.89 -1.46
N LEU A 25 -4.75 3.95 -0.65
CA LEU A 25 -4.68 4.27 0.77
C LEU A 25 -3.91 3.18 1.55
N TYR A 26 -4.19 1.91 1.28
CA TYR A 26 -3.40 0.80 1.84
C TYR A 26 -1.93 0.91 1.42
N LYS A 27 -1.66 1.09 0.13
CA LYS A 27 -0.31 1.12 -0.42
C LYS A 27 0.54 2.26 0.16
N VAL A 28 0.00 3.47 0.29
CA VAL A 28 0.71 4.64 0.81
C VAL A 28 0.96 4.57 2.31
N ASN A 29 0.29 3.63 3.01
CA ASN A 29 0.42 3.37 4.45
C ASN A 29 1.13 2.04 4.80
N SER A 30 1.47 1.22 3.81
CA SER A 30 2.17 -0.05 4.01
C SER A 30 3.48 -0.15 3.21
N GLY A 31 3.72 0.77 2.29
CA GLY A 31 4.87 0.73 1.39
C GLY A 31 4.91 -0.48 0.46
N SER A 32 3.78 -1.17 0.28
CA SER A 32 3.67 -2.36 -0.58
C SER A 32 3.89 -2.03 -2.05
N ARG A 33 4.39 -3.01 -2.82
CA ARG A 33 4.49 -2.90 -4.29
C ARG A 33 3.11 -3.07 -4.91
N GLU A 34 2.91 -2.60 -6.14
CA GLU A 34 1.63 -2.67 -6.84
C GLU A 34 1.07 -4.10 -6.88
N GLN A 35 1.89 -5.08 -7.28
CA GLN A 35 1.45 -6.47 -7.38
C GLN A 35 1.19 -7.13 -6.01
N GLU A 36 1.90 -6.70 -4.99
CA GLU A 36 1.65 -7.13 -3.60
C GLU A 36 0.29 -6.64 -3.10
N VAL A 37 -0.18 -5.47 -3.56
CA VAL A 37 -1.50 -4.94 -3.21
C VAL A 37 -2.60 -5.63 -4.00
N VAL A 38 -2.49 -5.67 -5.33
CA VAL A 38 -3.57 -6.21 -6.17
C VAL A 38 -3.80 -7.70 -5.99
N LYS A 39 -2.77 -8.44 -5.59
CA LYS A 39 -2.82 -9.88 -5.33
C LYS A 39 -2.84 -10.23 -3.84
N LEU A 40 -3.11 -9.27 -2.95
CA LEU A 40 -3.17 -9.53 -1.51
C LEU A 40 -4.28 -10.51 -1.19
N ARG A 41 -3.95 -11.54 -0.40
CA ARG A 41 -4.86 -12.64 -0.05
C ARG A 41 -5.02 -12.77 1.45
N TRP A 42 -6.20 -13.24 1.88
CA TRP A 42 -6.49 -13.47 3.28
C TRP A 42 -5.66 -14.61 3.90
N ASP A 43 -5.27 -15.62 3.13
CA ASP A 43 -4.44 -16.73 3.62
C ASP A 43 -2.97 -16.33 3.88
N TRP A 44 -2.57 -15.10 3.54
CA TRP A 44 -1.27 -14.53 3.90
C TRP A 44 -1.33 -13.70 5.19
N GLU A 45 -2.50 -13.54 5.78
CA GLU A 45 -2.68 -12.82 7.03
C GLU A 45 -2.28 -13.69 8.22
N ILE A 46 -1.43 -13.13 9.09
CA ILE A 46 -0.99 -13.75 10.34
C ILE A 46 -1.51 -12.87 11.49
N PRO A 47 -2.47 -13.35 12.29
CA PRO A 47 -2.92 -12.62 13.47
C PRO A 47 -1.81 -12.54 14.52
N ILE A 48 -1.72 -11.39 15.18
CA ILE A 48 -0.83 -11.12 16.33
C ILE A 48 -1.73 -10.71 17.51
N PRO A 49 -2.27 -11.69 18.25
CA PRO A 49 -3.26 -11.41 19.29
C PRO A 49 -2.74 -10.48 20.39
N GLU A 50 -1.46 -10.57 20.73
CA GLU A 50 -0.79 -9.75 21.75
C GLU A 50 -0.83 -8.26 21.41
N LEU A 51 -0.93 -7.92 20.13
CA LEU A 51 -0.98 -6.54 19.63
C LEU A 51 -2.38 -6.14 19.12
N ASN A 52 -3.35 -7.04 19.26
CA ASN A 52 -4.70 -6.85 18.71
C ASN A 52 -4.68 -6.39 17.23
N THR A 53 -3.85 -7.01 16.42
CA THR A 53 -3.66 -6.72 14.99
C THR A 53 -3.24 -7.96 14.23
N SER A 54 -2.95 -7.78 12.94
CA SER A 54 -2.35 -8.78 12.08
C SER A 54 -1.22 -8.17 11.22
N VAL A 55 -0.44 -9.04 10.62
CA VAL A 55 0.54 -8.72 9.60
C VAL A 55 0.27 -9.57 8.37
N PHE A 56 0.80 -9.20 7.22
CA PHE A 56 0.75 -10.05 6.03
C PHE A 56 2.15 -10.57 5.71
N LEU A 57 2.26 -11.89 5.50
CA LEU A 57 3.46 -12.51 4.99
C LEU A 57 3.24 -12.87 3.52
N ILE A 58 3.77 -12.05 2.63
CA ILE A 58 3.64 -12.23 1.19
C ILE A 58 4.70 -13.24 0.74
N PRO A 59 4.29 -14.38 0.12
CA PRO A 59 5.22 -15.41 -0.35
C PRO A 59 6.18 -14.88 -1.41
N ALA A 60 7.37 -15.47 -1.49
CA ALA A 60 8.38 -15.10 -2.47
C ALA A 60 7.88 -15.27 -3.92
N ASP A 61 7.07 -16.28 -4.18
CA ASP A 61 6.56 -16.73 -5.47
C ASP A 61 5.06 -16.46 -5.69
N PHE A 62 4.53 -15.36 -5.15
CA PHE A 62 3.09 -15.06 -5.22
C PHE A 62 2.53 -14.83 -6.64
N GLY A 63 3.31 -15.04 -7.69
CA GLY A 63 2.88 -14.95 -9.07
C GLY A 63 2.63 -13.52 -9.57
N GLY A 64 3.48 -12.56 -9.27
CA GLY A 64 3.43 -11.15 -9.63
C GLY A 64 2.73 -10.81 -10.97
N ARG A 65 3.39 -10.17 -11.92
CA ARG A 65 2.83 -9.92 -13.27
C ARG A 65 2.86 -11.13 -14.19
N HIS A 66 3.79 -12.02 -13.96
CA HIS A 66 3.94 -13.29 -14.65
C HIS A 66 3.81 -14.40 -13.61
N GLU A 67 3.32 -15.57 -13.99
CA GLU A 67 3.13 -16.71 -13.07
C GLU A 67 4.41 -17.12 -12.33
N SER A 68 5.57 -16.91 -12.95
CA SER A 68 6.89 -17.17 -12.36
C SER A 68 7.49 -15.98 -11.59
N SER A 69 6.80 -14.83 -11.50
CA SER A 69 7.32 -13.67 -10.80
C SER A 69 6.70 -13.54 -9.41
N GLY A 70 7.52 -13.17 -8.45
CA GLY A 70 7.14 -12.97 -7.07
C GLY A 70 7.69 -11.66 -6.50
N VAL A 71 8.10 -11.68 -5.25
CA VAL A 71 8.82 -10.58 -4.62
C VAL A 71 10.16 -10.37 -5.35
N LYS A 72 10.47 -9.13 -5.67
CA LYS A 72 11.61 -8.75 -6.53
C LYS A 72 12.96 -9.40 -6.15
N ASN A 73 13.15 -9.72 -4.89
CA ASN A 73 14.41 -10.29 -4.38
C ASN A 73 14.32 -11.81 -4.12
N GLY A 74 13.22 -12.48 -4.49
CA GLY A 74 13.04 -13.91 -4.23
C GLY A 74 12.79 -14.28 -2.76
N ASP A 75 12.60 -13.30 -1.88
CA ASP A 75 12.35 -13.50 -0.45
C ASP A 75 10.89 -13.21 -0.11
N GLU A 76 10.38 -13.84 0.94
CA GLU A 76 9.10 -13.49 1.54
C GLU A 76 9.13 -12.04 2.04
N ARG A 77 7.97 -11.41 2.06
CA ARG A 77 7.86 -10.06 2.57
C ARG A 77 6.85 -9.96 3.69
N LEU A 78 7.31 -9.52 4.84
CA LEU A 78 6.45 -9.09 5.94
C LEU A 78 5.93 -7.67 5.68
N VAL A 79 4.63 -7.47 5.87
CA VAL A 79 3.97 -6.17 5.81
C VAL A 79 3.25 -5.94 7.12
N VAL A 80 3.71 -4.97 7.89
CA VAL A 80 2.99 -4.48 9.08
C VAL A 80 1.92 -3.47 8.69
N LEU A 81 0.88 -3.37 9.50
CA LEU A 81 -0.24 -2.47 9.28
C LEU A 81 -0.17 -1.31 10.28
N ASN A 82 0.04 -0.09 9.80
CA ASN A 82 -0.26 1.08 10.61
C ASN A 82 -1.78 1.24 10.78
N ASN A 83 -2.23 2.15 11.61
CA ASN A 83 -3.66 2.32 11.93
C ASN A 83 -4.52 2.54 10.68
N VAL A 84 -4.05 3.30 9.70
CA VAL A 84 -4.78 3.57 8.46
C VAL A 84 -4.85 2.32 7.59
N ALA A 85 -3.72 1.62 7.38
CA ALA A 85 -3.70 0.38 6.62
C ALA A 85 -4.58 -0.70 7.28
N LYS A 86 -4.54 -0.81 8.62
CA LYS A 86 -5.42 -1.70 9.38
C LYS A 86 -6.90 -1.38 9.14
N SER A 87 -7.29 -0.11 9.22
CA SER A 87 -8.67 0.32 8.95
C SER A 87 -9.12 -0.05 7.53
N VAL A 88 -8.25 0.09 6.53
CA VAL A 88 -8.55 -0.33 5.15
C VAL A 88 -8.79 -1.84 5.09
N ILE A 89 -7.91 -2.64 5.70
CA ILE A 89 -8.03 -4.11 5.72
C ILE A 89 -9.34 -4.54 6.40
N GLU A 90 -9.66 -3.96 7.55
CA GLU A 90 -10.92 -4.26 8.26
C GLU A 90 -12.15 -3.93 7.41
N GLY A 91 -12.12 -2.84 6.64
CA GLY A 91 -13.18 -2.47 5.71
C GLY A 91 -13.34 -3.40 4.50
N GLN A 92 -12.38 -4.29 4.25
CA GLN A 92 -12.42 -5.28 3.17
C GLN A 92 -12.93 -6.65 3.64
N ARG A 93 -13.04 -6.88 4.96
CA ARG A 93 -13.47 -8.19 5.49
C ARG A 93 -14.88 -8.55 5.03
N GLY A 94 -15.04 -9.80 4.61
CA GLY A 94 -16.33 -10.34 4.18
C GLY A 94 -16.72 -9.98 2.74
N LEU A 95 -15.93 -9.21 2.00
CA LEU A 95 -16.22 -8.87 0.60
C LEU A 95 -15.89 -10.04 -0.35
N ASP A 96 -14.83 -10.78 -0.06
CA ASP A 96 -14.43 -11.96 -0.83
C ASP A 96 -13.66 -12.94 0.08
N PRO A 97 -13.79 -14.26 -0.11
CA PRO A 97 -13.12 -15.23 0.76
C PRO A 97 -11.63 -15.40 0.49
N VAL A 98 -11.12 -14.95 -0.66
CA VAL A 98 -9.74 -15.15 -1.10
C VAL A 98 -8.97 -13.84 -1.17
N TRP A 99 -9.52 -12.85 -1.90
CA TRP A 99 -8.84 -11.60 -2.20
C TRP A 99 -9.21 -10.50 -1.21
N VAL A 100 -8.21 -9.80 -0.69
CA VAL A 100 -8.43 -8.62 0.16
C VAL A 100 -9.03 -7.48 -0.67
N PHE A 101 -8.58 -7.33 -1.91
CA PHE A 101 -9.11 -6.33 -2.85
C PHE A 101 -9.76 -6.99 -4.07
N PRO A 102 -10.97 -7.56 -3.93
CA PRO A 102 -11.68 -8.16 -5.05
C PRO A 102 -12.11 -7.08 -6.06
N TYR A 103 -12.19 -7.45 -7.34
CA TYR A 103 -12.61 -6.56 -8.41
C TYR A 103 -13.54 -7.26 -9.40
N GLY A 104 -14.55 -6.52 -9.81
CA GLY A 104 -15.54 -7.01 -10.79
C GLY A 104 -16.59 -7.95 -10.19
N GLN A 105 -17.42 -8.46 -11.07
CA GLN A 105 -18.38 -9.51 -10.72
C GLN A 105 -17.66 -10.85 -10.59
N PRO A 106 -18.08 -11.72 -9.67
CA PRO A 106 -17.59 -13.09 -9.63
C PRO A 106 -17.78 -13.77 -11.00
N ASP A 107 -16.86 -14.66 -11.34
CA ASP A 107 -16.95 -15.49 -12.54
C ASP A 107 -18.13 -16.47 -12.45
N GLN A 108 -18.31 -17.32 -13.47
CA GLN A 108 -19.39 -18.33 -13.54
C GLN A 108 -19.37 -19.32 -12.35
N ASN A 109 -18.25 -19.42 -11.65
CA ASN A 109 -18.06 -20.27 -10.47
C ASN A 109 -18.19 -19.46 -9.15
N GLY A 110 -18.61 -18.21 -9.20
CA GLY A 110 -18.71 -17.33 -8.03
C GLY A 110 -17.37 -16.81 -7.52
N LYS A 111 -16.29 -16.91 -8.31
CA LYS A 111 -14.94 -16.52 -7.93
C LYS A 111 -14.62 -15.11 -8.40
N ALA A 112 -14.34 -14.21 -7.47
CA ALA A 112 -13.83 -12.89 -7.80
C ALA A 112 -12.38 -12.95 -8.31
N THR A 113 -12.01 -11.97 -9.13
CA THR A 113 -10.64 -11.80 -9.62
C THR A 113 -10.02 -10.54 -9.04
N PRO A 114 -8.70 -10.48 -8.87
CA PRO A 114 -8.03 -9.24 -8.50
C PRO A 114 -7.93 -8.30 -9.72
N VAL A 115 -7.71 -7.02 -9.46
CA VAL A 115 -7.29 -6.07 -10.51
C VAL A 115 -5.97 -6.54 -11.09
N HIS A 116 -5.81 -6.46 -12.41
CA HIS A 116 -4.54 -6.83 -13.04
C HIS A 116 -3.40 -5.86 -12.63
N ARG A 117 -3.71 -4.55 -12.61
CA ARG A 117 -2.81 -3.48 -12.16
C ARG A 117 -3.59 -2.24 -11.76
N MET A 118 -3.04 -1.45 -10.84
CA MET A 118 -3.61 -0.16 -10.44
C MET A 118 -3.27 0.95 -11.45
N ASN A 119 -2.06 0.90 -12.03
CA ASN A 119 -1.55 1.93 -12.96
C ASN A 119 -2.12 1.75 -14.38
N ASP A 120 -3.42 1.87 -14.51
CA ASP A 120 -4.20 1.71 -15.73
C ASP A 120 -4.84 3.03 -16.21
N SER A 121 -5.85 2.93 -17.08
CA SER A 121 -6.58 4.08 -17.61
C SER A 121 -7.34 4.87 -16.52
N ALA A 122 -7.89 4.20 -15.51
CA ALA A 122 -8.62 4.85 -14.43
C ALA A 122 -7.67 5.71 -13.57
N TRP A 123 -6.50 5.18 -13.22
CA TRP A 123 -5.45 5.95 -12.54
C TRP A 123 -5.00 7.16 -13.37
N LYS A 124 -4.72 6.96 -14.65
CA LYS A 124 -4.26 8.02 -15.55
C LYS A 124 -5.30 9.14 -15.71
N LYS A 125 -6.59 8.79 -15.82
CA LYS A 125 -7.68 9.77 -15.88
C LYS A 125 -7.83 10.52 -14.55
N ALA A 126 -7.74 9.82 -13.41
CA ALA A 126 -7.83 10.42 -12.09
C ALA A 126 -6.72 11.46 -11.85
N ARG A 127 -5.45 11.15 -12.18
CA ARG A 127 -4.36 12.11 -12.00
C ARG A 127 -4.49 13.36 -12.86
N VAL A 128 -5.07 13.25 -14.08
CA VAL A 128 -5.35 14.42 -14.94
C VAL A 128 -6.40 15.32 -14.28
N ARG A 129 -7.50 14.74 -13.77
CA ARG A 129 -8.51 15.51 -13.03
C ARG A 129 -7.94 16.11 -11.75
N ALA A 130 -7.10 15.37 -11.03
CA ALA A 130 -6.44 15.86 -9.82
C ALA A 130 -5.52 17.05 -10.11
N ALA A 131 -4.74 17.00 -11.18
CA ALA A 131 -3.89 18.12 -11.59
C ALA A 131 -4.71 19.39 -11.92
N LYS A 132 -5.86 19.23 -12.59
CA LYS A 132 -6.78 20.34 -12.86
C LYS A 132 -7.35 20.92 -11.57
N LYS A 133 -7.83 20.08 -10.65
CA LYS A 133 -8.36 20.52 -9.35
C LYS A 133 -7.30 21.19 -8.47
N PHE A 134 -6.06 20.71 -8.55
CA PHE A 134 -4.93 21.37 -7.89
C PHE A 134 -4.76 22.81 -8.42
N GLN A 135 -4.76 22.99 -9.74
CA GLN A 135 -4.64 24.31 -10.37
C GLN A 135 -5.80 25.23 -9.97
N GLU A 136 -7.04 24.72 -9.97
CA GLU A 136 -8.22 25.48 -9.55
C GLU A 136 -8.14 25.89 -8.07
N ARG A 137 -7.70 24.98 -7.18
CA ARG A 137 -7.63 25.25 -5.75
C ARG A 137 -6.50 26.20 -5.36
N PHE A 138 -5.33 26.07 -5.97
CA PHE A 138 -4.13 26.82 -5.59
C PHE A 138 -3.79 27.97 -6.54
N MET A 139 -4.57 28.19 -7.59
CA MET A 139 -4.40 29.23 -8.60
C MET A 139 -2.99 29.22 -9.25
N ARG A 140 -2.40 28.02 -9.37
CA ARG A 140 -1.10 27.77 -9.99
C ARG A 140 -1.07 26.38 -10.64
N PRO A 141 -0.23 26.16 -11.66
CA PRO A 141 -0.10 24.84 -12.27
C PRO A 141 0.27 23.76 -11.24
N ALA A 142 -0.27 22.57 -11.43
CA ALA A 142 0.15 21.40 -10.64
C ALA A 142 1.64 21.09 -10.90
N PRO A 143 2.41 20.68 -9.87
CA PRO A 143 3.78 20.24 -10.08
C PRO A 143 3.84 19.12 -11.14
N ALA A 144 4.81 19.17 -12.04
CA ALA A 144 4.94 18.18 -13.13
C ALA A 144 5.02 16.73 -12.61
N GLY A 145 5.67 16.53 -11.45
CA GLY A 145 5.72 15.23 -10.78
C GLY A 145 4.36 14.75 -10.31
N PHE A 146 3.53 15.65 -9.76
CA PHE A 146 2.16 15.32 -9.36
C PHE A 146 1.26 15.07 -10.57
N ALA A 147 1.31 15.89 -11.60
CA ALA A 147 0.54 15.70 -12.81
C ALA A 147 0.86 14.38 -13.54
N SER A 148 2.06 13.85 -13.34
CA SER A 148 2.52 12.57 -13.93
C SER A 148 2.64 11.43 -12.94
N ILE A 149 2.08 11.56 -11.73
CA ILE A 149 2.27 10.62 -10.63
C ILE A 149 1.90 9.18 -11.00
N ARG A 150 2.72 8.24 -10.60
CA ARG A 150 2.53 6.81 -10.84
C ARG A 150 2.15 6.10 -9.54
N VAL A 151 1.53 4.95 -9.67
CA VAL A 151 1.21 4.08 -8.52
C VAL A 151 2.45 3.74 -7.68
N HIS A 152 3.62 3.58 -8.32
CA HIS A 152 4.87 3.30 -7.61
C HIS A 152 5.31 4.46 -6.69
N ASP A 153 4.95 5.68 -7.02
CA ASP A 153 5.31 6.87 -6.22
C ASP A 153 4.63 6.88 -4.85
N LEU A 154 3.53 6.11 -4.65
CA LEU A 154 2.91 5.91 -3.33
C LEU A 154 3.88 5.22 -2.34
N LYS A 155 4.67 4.25 -2.79
CA LYS A 155 5.70 3.62 -1.97
C LYS A 155 6.82 4.61 -1.61
N HIS A 156 7.21 5.45 -2.54
CA HIS A 156 8.19 6.52 -2.28
C HIS A 156 7.62 7.56 -1.30
N THR A 157 6.34 7.89 -1.41
CA THR A 157 5.65 8.77 -0.47
C THR A 157 5.71 8.21 0.95
N PHE A 158 5.38 6.93 1.14
CA PHE A 158 5.51 6.26 2.44
C PHE A 158 6.95 6.33 2.99
N GLY A 159 7.93 5.94 2.20
CA GLY A 159 9.34 5.99 2.61
C GLY A 159 9.84 7.40 2.94
N ARG A 160 9.37 8.42 2.20
CA ARG A 160 9.69 9.83 2.48
C ARG A 160 9.08 10.30 3.80
N ARG A 161 7.83 9.93 4.07
CA ARG A 161 7.13 10.25 5.33
C ARG A 161 7.78 9.59 6.53
N LEU A 162 8.15 8.32 6.43
CA LEU A 162 8.91 7.63 7.48
C LEU A 162 10.24 8.37 7.78
N ARG A 163 10.94 8.80 6.74
CA ARG A 163 12.19 9.58 6.91
C ARG A 163 11.92 10.92 7.58
N ALA A 164 10.89 11.64 7.15
CA ALA A 164 10.52 12.92 7.74
C ALA A 164 10.09 12.78 9.22
N ALA A 165 9.45 11.66 9.57
CA ALA A 165 9.09 11.33 10.96
C ALA A 165 10.28 10.84 11.80
N GLY A 166 11.50 10.80 11.27
CA GLY A 166 12.70 10.40 12.01
C GLY A 166 12.83 8.89 12.24
N VAL A 167 12.09 8.06 11.48
CA VAL A 167 12.23 6.60 11.55
C VAL A 167 13.64 6.19 11.12
N THR A 168 14.27 5.28 11.85
CA THR A 168 15.63 4.84 11.58
C THR A 168 15.78 4.21 10.18
N GLU A 169 16.97 4.20 9.63
CA GLU A 169 17.21 3.60 8.32
C GLU A 169 16.91 2.09 8.32
N GLU A 170 17.24 1.41 9.42
CA GLU A 170 16.98 -0.02 9.60
C GLU A 170 15.48 -0.32 9.58
N ASP A 171 14.69 0.39 10.41
CA ASP A 171 13.24 0.22 10.47
C ASP A 171 12.58 0.59 9.12
N ARG A 172 13.06 1.65 8.45
CA ARG A 172 12.58 2.00 7.10
C ARG A 172 12.86 0.90 6.08
N LYS A 173 14.05 0.27 6.12
CA LYS A 173 14.38 -0.86 5.25
C LYS A 173 13.45 -2.05 5.51
N ALA A 174 13.17 -2.35 6.77
CA ALA A 174 12.23 -3.38 7.16
C ALA A 174 10.82 -3.08 6.64
N LEU A 175 10.28 -1.88 6.92
CA LEU A 175 8.94 -1.43 6.51
C LEU A 175 8.77 -1.38 4.98
N LEU A 176 9.81 -1.02 4.24
CA LEU A 176 9.78 -0.96 2.78
C LEU A 176 10.08 -2.32 2.10
N GLY A 177 10.37 -3.37 2.88
CA GLY A 177 10.70 -4.69 2.35
C GLY A 177 12.02 -4.69 1.56
N HIS A 178 13.03 -3.98 2.05
CA HIS A 178 14.38 -3.95 1.48
C HIS A 178 15.36 -4.87 2.24
N LYS A 179 14.88 -5.60 3.24
CA LYS A 179 15.71 -6.51 4.05
C LYS A 179 15.84 -7.84 3.32
N ASN A 180 17.06 -8.31 3.14
CA ASN A 180 17.36 -9.65 2.64
C ASN A 180 17.39 -10.63 3.82
N GLY A 181 16.71 -11.76 3.70
CA GLY A 181 16.72 -12.84 4.67
C GLY A 181 15.33 -13.38 5.01
N SER A 182 15.26 -14.66 5.40
CA SER A 182 14.01 -15.31 5.82
C SER A 182 13.40 -14.58 7.02
N ILE A 183 12.18 -14.10 6.87
CA ILE A 183 11.53 -13.17 7.81
C ILE A 183 10.71 -13.92 8.85
N THR A 184 10.30 -15.16 8.53
CA THR A 184 9.26 -15.90 9.24
C THR A 184 9.64 -16.36 10.66
N SER A 185 10.94 -16.42 11.01
CA SER A 185 11.39 -16.96 12.30
C SER A 185 11.98 -15.92 13.26
N HIS A 186 11.98 -14.62 12.93
CA HIS A 186 12.85 -13.67 13.61
C HIS A 186 12.18 -12.43 14.24
N TYR A 187 10.88 -12.19 14.05
CA TYR A 187 10.21 -11.06 14.72
C TYR A 187 9.37 -11.55 15.90
N SER A 188 9.75 -11.13 17.11
CA SER A 188 8.89 -11.22 18.29
C SER A 188 7.70 -10.24 18.20
N ALA A 189 6.66 -10.45 18.99
CA ALA A 189 5.55 -9.50 19.08
C ALA A 189 6.02 -8.09 19.46
N ALA A 190 7.04 -7.96 20.31
CA ALA A 190 7.64 -6.69 20.71
C ALA A 190 8.31 -5.97 19.52
N GLU A 191 9.04 -6.68 18.67
CA GLU A 191 9.67 -6.11 17.47
C GLU A 191 8.64 -5.70 16.43
N LEU A 192 7.57 -6.51 16.24
CA LEU A 192 6.45 -6.14 15.38
C LEU A 192 5.71 -4.91 15.92
N GLY A 193 5.48 -4.83 17.23
CA GLY A 193 4.90 -3.66 17.89
C GLY A 193 5.70 -2.40 17.64
N LYS A 194 7.03 -2.48 17.78
CA LYS A 194 7.93 -1.36 17.43
C LYS A 194 7.79 -0.93 15.97
N LEU A 195 7.80 -1.87 15.02
CA LEU A 195 7.64 -1.54 13.59
C LEU A 195 6.28 -0.91 13.28
N ILE A 196 5.21 -1.36 13.94
CA ILE A 196 3.87 -0.76 13.81
C ILE A 196 3.86 0.66 14.34
N ASP A 197 4.45 0.91 15.52
CA ASP A 197 4.57 2.24 16.11
C ASP A 197 5.36 3.18 15.20
N GLU A 198 6.50 2.72 14.66
CA GLU A 198 7.29 3.50 13.69
C GLU A 198 6.49 3.78 12.40
N ALA A 199 5.70 2.83 11.91
CA ALA A 199 4.84 3.04 10.75
C ALA A 199 3.69 4.02 11.02
N ASN A 200 3.22 4.13 12.26
CA ASN A 200 2.19 5.10 12.67
C ASN A 200 2.72 6.54 12.75
N ARG A 201 4.02 6.74 12.90
CA ARG A 201 4.61 8.09 13.00
C ARG A 201 4.37 8.96 11.77
N ILE A 202 4.07 8.37 10.61
CA ILE A 202 3.80 9.13 9.38
C ILE A 202 2.55 10.01 9.45
N SER A 203 1.59 9.67 10.32
CA SER A 203 0.37 10.44 10.52
C SER A 203 0.47 11.44 11.69
N ALA A 204 1.51 11.34 12.52
CA ALA A 204 1.71 12.24 13.65
C ALA A 204 2.45 13.55 13.30
N THR A 205 2.90 13.70 12.05
CA THR A 205 3.69 14.85 11.60
C THR A 205 2.86 16.03 11.08
N ASP A 206 1.54 15.96 11.16
CA ASP A 206 0.61 17.01 10.71
C ASP A 206 0.02 17.82 11.89
N SER A 207 0.77 17.99 12.97
CA SER A 207 0.39 18.85 14.11
C SER A 207 1.11 20.18 14.05
#